data_8f4ef46ed6d1f57392fb33764ed6b3b5
#
_entry.id   8f4ef46ed6d1f57392fb33764ed6b3b5
#
_cell.length_a   1.000
_cell.length_b   1.000
_cell.length_c   1.000
_cell.angle_alpha   90.00
_cell.angle_beta   90.00
_cell.angle_gamma   90.00
#
_symmetry.space_group_name_H-M   'P 1'
#
loop_
_entity.id
_entity.type
_entity.pdbx_description
1 polymer ?
#
loop_
_entity_poly.entity_id
_entity_poly.type
_entity_poly.pdbx_seq_one_letter_code
_entity_poly.pdbx_strand_id
1 'polypeptide(L)'
;GGQQVGNIVKIELLNLPEPPSGWTLEMSGEVGDTITQEEFEGGLACTGSDHYREWTDIEGNVWSGVPLWVLLGAVDDIETGSHWTFNDTVSSGYSVQVATGDGYNKTFNGADIARSDDYIIANKCNGVPLTDSGPLRLVGAGVTETDGSLGGSSVGNIAKIEIPELQTPAAAPESWNLTLNGKISDVIAQAEFEAGLACPNSGHWVEWTDAESNV
;
A
#
# COMPACT_ATOMS: atom_id res chain seq x y z
N GLY A 1 -8.19 -39.72 -19.30
CA GLY A 1 -8.37 -40.19 -17.91
C GLY A 1 -7.78 -39.16 -16.97
N GLY A 2 -8.62 -38.35 -16.31
CA GLY A 2 -8.16 -37.43 -15.25
C GLY A 2 -7.84 -38.23 -13.98
N GLN A 3 -6.72 -37.95 -13.37
CA GLN A 3 -6.40 -38.49 -12.05
C GLN A 3 -7.15 -37.66 -11.01
N GLN A 4 -8.04 -38.33 -10.26
CA GLN A 4 -8.63 -37.73 -9.07
C GLN A 4 -7.74 -38.09 -7.86
N VAL A 5 -7.29 -37.05 -7.14
CA VAL A 5 -6.60 -37.21 -5.86
C VAL A 5 -7.63 -37.06 -4.75
N GLY A 6 -7.98 -38.17 -4.09
CA GLY A 6 -8.84 -38.16 -2.90
C GLY A 6 -8.00 -38.01 -1.61
N ASN A 7 -8.62 -37.51 -0.53
CA ASN A 7 -8.02 -37.34 0.79
C ASN A 7 -6.76 -36.47 0.78
N ILE A 8 -6.88 -35.25 0.27
CA ILE A 8 -5.81 -34.25 0.36
C ILE A 8 -5.70 -33.81 1.82
N VAL A 9 -4.70 -34.31 2.54
CA VAL A 9 -4.39 -33.92 3.93
C VAL A 9 -3.42 -32.74 4.02
N LYS A 10 -2.68 -32.43 2.94
CA LYS A 10 -1.71 -31.33 2.91
C LYS A 10 -1.45 -30.90 1.46
N ILE A 11 -1.47 -29.61 1.24
CA ILE A 11 -0.93 -28.97 0.03
C ILE A 11 0.27 -28.17 0.49
N GLU A 12 1.44 -28.44 -0.05
CA GLU A 12 2.66 -27.73 0.24
C GLU A 12 3.12 -27.01 -1.02
N LEU A 13 3.27 -25.69 -0.92
CA LEU A 13 3.86 -24.88 -1.98
C LEU A 13 5.38 -24.95 -1.82
N LEU A 14 6.02 -25.63 -2.76
CA LEU A 14 7.48 -25.75 -2.80
C LEU A 14 8.07 -24.58 -3.58
N ASN A 15 9.17 -24.06 -3.11
CA ASN A 15 9.91 -22.94 -3.73
C ASN A 15 9.12 -21.61 -3.76
N LEU A 16 8.37 -21.30 -2.71
CA LEU A 16 7.98 -19.91 -2.49
C LEU A 16 9.27 -19.07 -2.35
N PRO A 17 9.35 -17.91 -2.99
CA PRO A 17 10.41 -16.98 -2.70
C PRO A 17 10.41 -16.69 -1.20
N GLU A 18 11.59 -16.65 -0.58
CA GLU A 18 11.69 -16.20 0.81
C GLU A 18 11.08 -14.79 0.91
N PRO A 19 10.31 -14.50 1.97
CA PRO A 19 9.83 -13.15 2.18
C PRO A 19 11.04 -12.21 2.20
N PRO A 20 10.93 -10.99 1.65
CA PRO A 20 12.03 -10.05 1.61
C PRO A 20 12.58 -9.86 3.02
N SER A 21 13.89 -9.97 3.16
CA SER A 21 14.57 -9.68 4.42
C SER A 21 14.62 -8.17 4.61
N GLY A 22 14.16 -7.67 5.74
CA GLY A 22 14.13 -6.25 6.03
C GLY A 22 12.72 -5.69 6.20
N TRP A 23 12.62 -4.38 6.17
CA TRP A 23 11.35 -3.68 6.23
C TRP A 23 10.73 -3.50 4.83
N THR A 24 9.43 -3.23 4.82
CA THR A 24 8.68 -2.86 3.63
C THR A 24 7.91 -1.56 3.89
N LEU A 25 7.68 -0.80 2.82
CA LEU A 25 6.83 0.39 2.81
C LEU A 25 5.64 0.12 1.88
N GLU A 26 4.45 0.13 2.44
CA GLU A 26 3.21 0.02 1.67
C GLU A 26 2.89 1.37 1.01
N MET A 27 2.63 1.35 -0.28
CA MET A 27 2.24 2.52 -1.07
C MET A 27 0.85 2.29 -1.66
N SER A 28 0.00 3.32 -1.66
CA SER A 28 -1.38 3.19 -2.15
C SER A 28 -1.86 4.51 -2.77
N GLY A 29 -2.33 4.45 -4.01
CA GLY A 29 -2.82 5.58 -4.79
C GLY A 29 -3.73 5.08 -5.92
N GLU A 30 -3.51 5.52 -7.16
CA GLU A 30 -4.18 4.97 -8.35
C GLU A 30 -3.91 3.46 -8.48
N VAL A 31 -2.68 3.06 -8.13
CA VAL A 31 -2.27 1.65 -7.98
C VAL A 31 -1.72 1.41 -6.58
N GLY A 32 -1.60 0.14 -6.18
CA GLY A 32 -0.92 -0.26 -4.96
C GLY A 32 0.46 -0.82 -5.28
N ASP A 33 1.43 -0.54 -4.41
CA ASP A 33 2.79 -1.08 -4.49
C ASP A 33 3.34 -1.37 -3.09
N THR A 34 4.39 -2.17 -3.02
CA THR A 34 5.12 -2.45 -1.77
C THR A 34 6.61 -2.32 -2.05
N ILE A 35 7.20 -1.24 -1.60
CA ILE A 35 8.62 -0.95 -1.75
C ILE A 35 9.39 -1.71 -0.67
N THR A 36 10.27 -2.60 -1.07
CA THR A 36 11.17 -3.32 -0.17
C THR A 36 12.35 -2.44 0.25
N GLN A 37 13.01 -2.80 1.35
CA GLN A 37 14.26 -2.14 1.76
C GLN A 37 15.30 -2.15 0.63
N GLU A 38 15.43 -3.25 -0.09
CA GLU A 38 16.39 -3.40 -1.19
C GLU A 38 16.09 -2.44 -2.34
N GLU A 39 14.84 -2.29 -2.73
CA GLU A 39 14.42 -1.35 -3.78
C GLU A 39 14.63 0.10 -3.35
N PHE A 40 14.26 0.43 -2.11
CA PHE A 40 14.47 1.77 -1.55
C PHE A 40 15.95 2.14 -1.53
N GLU A 41 16.81 1.26 -1.01
CA GLU A 41 18.26 1.47 -0.94
C GLU A 41 18.93 1.39 -2.31
N GLY A 42 18.40 0.60 -3.24
CA GLY A 42 18.79 0.56 -4.64
C GLY A 42 18.55 1.91 -5.32
N GLY A 43 17.42 2.56 -5.07
CA GLY A 43 17.13 3.93 -5.51
C GLY A 43 18.14 4.95 -4.98
N LEU A 44 18.52 4.86 -3.71
CA LEU A 44 19.54 5.73 -3.11
C LEU A 44 20.91 5.59 -3.75
N ALA A 45 21.24 4.41 -4.29
CA ALA A 45 22.50 4.14 -4.95
C ALA A 45 22.56 4.66 -6.39
N CYS A 46 21.46 5.08 -6.98
CA CYS A 46 21.38 5.64 -8.32
C CYS A 46 22.07 7.00 -8.40
N THR A 47 23.30 7.04 -8.89
CA THR A 47 24.07 8.27 -9.01
C THR A 47 23.44 9.21 -10.04
N GLY A 48 23.16 10.44 -9.65
CA GLY A 48 22.55 11.46 -10.52
C GLY A 48 21.04 11.31 -10.74
N SER A 49 20.38 10.47 -9.97
CA SER A 49 18.93 10.39 -9.92
C SER A 49 18.35 11.33 -8.86
N ASP A 50 17.06 11.64 -8.97
CA ASP A 50 16.33 12.41 -7.95
C ASP A 50 15.98 11.56 -6.71
N HIS A 51 16.39 10.30 -6.68
CA HIS A 51 16.06 9.34 -5.62
C HIS A 51 16.81 9.55 -4.32
N TYR A 52 17.84 10.38 -4.27
CA TYR A 52 18.64 10.58 -3.08
C TYR A 52 18.66 12.05 -2.66
N ARG A 53 18.38 12.31 -1.39
CA ARG A 53 18.55 13.63 -0.76
C ARG A 53 19.10 13.51 0.65
N GLU A 54 19.83 14.55 1.03
CA GLU A 54 20.26 14.77 2.40
C GLU A 54 19.65 16.07 2.94
N TRP A 55 19.32 16.05 4.21
CA TRP A 55 18.89 17.21 4.94
C TRP A 55 19.58 17.25 6.31
N THR A 56 20.02 18.44 6.74
CA THR A 56 20.69 18.63 8.04
C THR A 56 19.75 19.38 8.96
N ASP A 57 19.47 18.81 10.13
CA ASP A 57 18.66 19.45 11.15
C ASP A 57 19.46 20.49 11.94
N ILE A 58 18.77 21.24 12.84
CA ILE A 58 19.39 22.28 13.68
C ILE A 58 20.46 21.73 14.64
N GLU A 59 20.40 20.45 14.98
CA GLU A 59 21.37 19.78 15.85
C GLU A 59 22.62 19.32 15.07
N GLY A 60 22.59 19.46 13.74
CA GLY A 60 23.68 19.05 12.85
C GLY A 60 23.62 17.58 12.44
N ASN A 61 22.51 16.89 12.71
CA ASN A 61 22.32 15.52 12.20
C ASN A 61 22.02 15.55 10.71
N VAL A 62 22.68 14.69 9.96
CA VAL A 62 22.48 14.51 8.52
C VAL A 62 21.54 13.34 8.29
N TRP A 63 20.34 13.62 7.82
CA TRP A 63 19.32 12.67 7.45
C TRP A 63 19.43 12.38 5.96
N SER A 64 19.31 11.12 5.55
CA SER A 64 19.38 10.74 4.15
C SER A 64 18.28 9.76 3.77
N GLY A 65 17.72 9.95 2.59
CA GLY A 65 16.61 9.16 2.10
C GLY A 65 16.12 9.56 0.71
N VAL A 66 14.90 9.19 0.41
CA VAL A 66 14.22 9.46 -0.86
C VAL A 66 13.22 10.60 -0.67
N PRO A 67 13.18 11.62 -1.54
CA PRO A 67 12.12 12.63 -1.51
C PRO A 67 10.74 11.98 -1.61
N LEU A 68 9.79 12.46 -0.80
CA LEU A 68 8.44 11.90 -0.77
C LEU A 68 7.78 11.94 -2.14
N TRP A 69 7.94 13.04 -2.90
CA TRP A 69 7.36 13.16 -4.24
C TRP A 69 7.87 12.09 -5.22
N VAL A 70 9.11 11.61 -5.06
CA VAL A 70 9.65 10.52 -5.88
C VAL A 70 8.94 9.20 -5.58
N LEU A 71 8.71 8.90 -4.28
CA LEU A 71 8.00 7.70 -3.86
C LEU A 71 6.53 7.72 -4.33
N LEU A 72 5.89 8.90 -4.35
CA LEU A 72 4.51 9.02 -4.86
C LEU A 72 4.40 8.61 -6.32
N GLY A 73 5.43 8.84 -7.13
CA GLY A 73 5.49 8.39 -8.52
C GLY A 73 5.44 6.87 -8.73
N ALA A 74 5.49 6.08 -7.66
CA ALA A 74 5.23 4.63 -7.74
C ALA A 74 3.73 4.30 -7.81
N VAL A 75 2.85 5.23 -7.39
CA VAL A 75 1.42 4.93 -7.18
C VAL A 75 0.47 6.04 -7.63
N ASP A 76 0.97 7.17 -8.16
CA ASP A 76 0.15 8.33 -8.51
C ASP A 76 -0.48 8.24 -9.91
N ASP A 77 -0.13 7.22 -10.70
CA ASP A 77 -0.79 6.85 -11.95
C ASP A 77 -0.61 5.35 -12.26
N ILE A 78 -1.14 4.91 -13.41
CA ILE A 78 -1.06 3.52 -13.86
C ILE A 78 0.24 3.17 -14.60
N GLU A 79 1.15 4.13 -14.76
CA GLU A 79 2.42 3.90 -15.45
C GLU A 79 3.42 3.19 -14.53
N THR A 80 3.40 1.87 -14.55
CA THR A 80 4.30 1.01 -13.79
C THR A 80 5.65 0.80 -14.50
N GLY A 81 6.31 1.88 -14.90
CA GLY A 81 7.64 1.83 -15.51
C GLY A 81 8.73 1.40 -14.51
N SER A 82 9.94 1.13 -15.02
CA SER A 82 11.11 0.75 -14.20
C SER A 82 11.65 1.89 -13.32
N HIS A 83 11.07 3.08 -13.40
CA HIS A 83 11.39 4.26 -12.60
C HIS A 83 10.11 4.89 -12.09
N TRP A 84 10.11 5.30 -10.85
CA TRP A 84 9.04 6.08 -10.25
C TRP A 84 8.99 7.45 -10.92
N THR A 85 7.95 7.69 -11.69
CA THR A 85 7.75 8.92 -12.46
C THR A 85 6.60 9.70 -11.86
N PHE A 86 6.91 10.81 -11.20
CA PHE A 86 5.91 11.65 -10.56
C PHE A 86 4.98 12.33 -11.57
N ASN A 87 3.67 12.19 -11.38
CA ASN A 87 2.65 12.78 -12.24
C ASN A 87 2.26 14.18 -11.78
N ASP A 88 2.85 15.19 -12.39
CA ASP A 88 2.61 16.60 -12.06
C ASP A 88 1.14 17.04 -12.30
N THR A 89 0.37 16.31 -13.12
CA THR A 89 -0.99 16.72 -13.49
C THR A 89 -2.01 16.47 -12.41
N VAL A 90 -1.76 15.51 -11.50
CA VAL A 90 -2.70 15.13 -10.44
C VAL A 90 -2.30 15.65 -9.07
N SER A 91 -1.05 16.05 -8.88
CA SER A 91 -0.49 16.41 -7.56
C SER A 91 -1.22 17.52 -6.82
N SER A 92 -1.80 18.49 -7.53
CA SER A 92 -2.54 19.61 -6.93
C SER A 92 -3.94 19.24 -6.44
N GLY A 93 -4.42 18.05 -6.76
CA GLY A 93 -5.79 17.60 -6.50
C GLY A 93 -5.93 16.59 -5.36
N TYR A 94 -4.83 16.18 -4.74
CA TYR A 94 -4.86 15.13 -3.71
C TYR A 94 -4.14 15.53 -2.41
N SER A 95 -4.45 14.81 -1.34
CA SER A 95 -3.71 14.79 -0.10
C SER A 95 -2.82 13.55 -0.02
N VAL A 96 -1.74 13.64 0.76
CA VAL A 96 -0.83 12.53 1.03
C VAL A 96 -0.90 12.19 2.51
N GLN A 97 -1.21 10.94 2.83
CA GLN A 97 -1.19 10.45 4.20
C GLN A 97 0.06 9.61 4.43
N VAL A 98 0.81 9.95 5.47
CA VAL A 98 1.97 9.19 5.94
C VAL A 98 1.60 8.54 7.26
N ALA A 99 1.59 7.21 7.31
CA ALA A 99 1.07 6.43 8.43
C ALA A 99 2.12 5.49 9.02
N THR A 100 2.00 5.26 10.31
CA THR A 100 2.79 4.30 11.09
C THR A 100 2.08 2.96 11.20
N GLY A 101 2.79 1.90 11.53
CA GLY A 101 2.22 0.58 11.70
C GLY A 101 1.22 0.45 12.87
N ASP A 102 1.19 1.38 13.81
CA ASP A 102 0.24 1.44 14.94
C ASP A 102 -1.00 2.30 14.64
N GLY A 103 -1.12 2.85 13.42
CA GLY A 103 -2.30 3.58 12.94
C GLY A 103 -2.25 5.10 13.13
N TYR A 104 -1.18 5.66 13.72
CA TYR A 104 -0.99 7.10 13.68
C TYR A 104 -0.74 7.56 12.25
N ASN A 105 -1.31 8.69 11.85
CA ASN A 105 -1.06 9.26 10.52
C ASN A 105 -1.01 10.79 10.55
N LYS A 106 -0.37 11.34 9.53
CA LYS A 106 -0.36 12.76 9.20
C LYS A 106 -0.75 12.95 7.73
N THR A 107 -1.53 13.99 7.48
CA THR A 107 -1.96 14.36 6.13
C THR A 107 -1.25 15.63 5.70
N PHE A 108 -0.77 15.63 4.47
CA PHE A 108 -0.10 16.73 3.80
C PHE A 108 -0.84 17.07 2.50
N ASN A 109 -0.71 18.31 2.04
CA ASN A 109 -1.24 18.71 0.75
C ASN A 109 -0.28 18.22 -0.37
N GLY A 110 -0.79 17.53 -1.36
CA GLY A 110 0.02 17.05 -2.49
C GLY A 110 0.73 18.18 -3.24
N ALA A 111 0.12 19.36 -3.34
CA ALA A 111 0.75 20.51 -3.97
C ALA A 111 2.01 21.03 -3.23
N ASP A 112 2.08 20.87 -1.90
CA ASP A 112 3.24 21.28 -1.10
C ASP A 112 4.40 20.27 -1.23
N ILE A 113 4.07 19.02 -1.54
CA ILE A 113 5.03 17.92 -1.74
C ILE A 113 5.56 17.89 -3.18
N ALA A 114 4.74 18.32 -4.15
CA ALA A 114 5.04 18.23 -5.58
C ALA A 114 6.41 18.80 -5.92
N ARG A 115 7.34 17.96 -6.39
CA ARG A 115 8.72 18.34 -6.74
C ARG A 115 9.50 19.03 -5.62
N SER A 116 9.06 18.90 -4.37
CA SER A 116 9.71 19.51 -3.22
C SER A 116 10.68 18.53 -2.53
N ASP A 117 11.92 18.97 -2.35
CA ASP A 117 12.92 18.24 -1.57
C ASP A 117 12.82 18.53 -0.05
N ASP A 118 11.81 19.32 0.36
CA ASP A 118 11.55 19.65 1.76
C ASP A 118 10.88 18.50 2.54
N TYR A 119 10.47 17.43 1.86
CA TYR A 119 9.85 16.24 2.43
C TYR A 119 10.66 15.01 2.01
N ILE A 120 11.41 14.42 2.94
CA ILE A 120 12.29 13.28 2.68
C ILE A 120 11.88 12.11 3.57
N ILE A 121 11.67 10.95 2.98
CA ILE A 121 11.56 9.69 3.73
C ILE A 121 12.98 9.18 3.96
N ALA A 122 13.51 9.42 5.15
CA ALA A 122 14.85 9.03 5.55
C ALA A 122 14.87 7.60 6.11
N ASN A 123 15.89 6.83 5.75
CA ASN A 123 16.21 5.53 6.35
C ASN A 123 17.51 5.54 7.16
N LYS A 124 18.27 6.65 7.11
CA LYS A 124 19.54 6.82 7.83
C LYS A 124 19.63 8.20 8.47
N CYS A 125 20.34 8.25 9.60
CA CYS A 125 20.79 9.47 10.25
C CYS A 125 22.28 9.37 10.50
N ASN A 126 23.06 10.36 10.09
CA ASN A 126 24.53 10.37 10.19
C ASN A 126 25.17 9.11 9.54
N GLY A 127 24.58 8.62 8.45
CA GLY A 127 25.02 7.44 7.73
C GLY A 127 24.64 6.09 8.39
N VAL A 128 23.97 6.11 9.55
CA VAL A 128 23.55 4.91 10.29
C VAL A 128 22.07 4.64 10.05
N PRO A 129 21.66 3.39 9.77
CA PRO A 129 20.25 3.02 9.68
C PRO A 129 19.46 3.40 10.93
N LEU A 130 18.22 3.84 10.75
CA LEU A 130 17.35 4.22 11.84
C LEU A 130 16.88 3.00 12.64
N THR A 131 16.95 3.09 13.98
CA THR A 131 16.49 2.05 14.92
C THR A 131 15.39 2.54 15.84
N ASP A 132 15.54 3.71 16.46
CA ASP A 132 14.62 4.19 17.50
C ASP A 132 13.36 4.87 16.96
N SER A 133 13.38 5.36 15.72
CA SER A 133 12.23 5.95 15.03
C SER A 133 12.12 5.38 13.62
N GLY A 134 12.76 4.22 13.43
CA GLY A 134 12.90 3.56 12.16
C GLY A 134 11.85 2.51 11.90
N PRO A 135 11.97 1.85 10.75
CA PRO A 135 13.09 1.98 9.79
C PRO A 135 13.05 3.24 8.92
N LEU A 136 11.91 3.93 8.88
CA LEU A 136 11.70 5.09 8.03
C LEU A 136 11.15 6.27 8.84
N ARG A 137 11.59 7.49 8.50
CA ARG A 137 11.13 8.72 9.12
C ARG A 137 10.95 9.83 8.09
N LEU A 138 9.86 10.60 8.18
CA LEU A 138 9.64 11.80 7.41
C LEU A 138 10.39 12.98 8.06
N VAL A 139 11.32 13.57 7.32
CA VAL A 139 12.18 14.68 7.74
C VAL A 139 12.21 15.75 6.62
N GLY A 140 12.83 16.88 6.92
CA GLY A 140 13.04 17.96 5.96
C GLY A 140 12.41 19.28 6.41
N ALA A 141 12.62 20.33 5.63
CA ALA A 141 12.14 21.68 5.97
C ALA A 141 10.60 21.76 6.02
N GLY A 142 9.89 20.96 5.24
CA GLY A 142 8.43 20.93 5.21
C GLY A 142 7.77 20.35 6.47
N VAL A 143 8.53 19.70 7.34
CA VAL A 143 8.05 19.13 8.63
C VAL A 143 8.80 19.68 9.84
N THR A 144 9.51 20.76 9.64
CA THR A 144 10.31 21.43 10.68
C THR A 144 9.49 22.52 11.35
N GLU A 145 9.63 22.69 12.66
CA GLU A 145 9.06 23.81 13.40
C GLU A 145 9.84 25.10 13.10
N THR A 146 9.27 26.23 13.51
CA THR A 146 9.89 27.57 13.27
C THR A 146 11.25 27.75 13.94
N ASP A 147 11.58 26.95 14.95
CA ASP A 147 12.88 26.93 15.61
C ASP A 147 13.90 26.00 14.93
N GLY A 148 13.50 25.32 13.85
CA GLY A 148 14.34 24.41 13.09
C GLY A 148 14.40 22.98 13.64
N SER A 149 13.68 22.66 14.71
CA SER A 149 13.58 21.30 15.23
C SER A 149 12.62 20.45 14.39
N LEU A 150 12.80 19.13 14.42
CA LEU A 150 11.82 18.20 13.86
C LEU A 150 10.51 18.30 14.65
N GLY A 151 9.48 18.83 14.00
CA GLY A 151 8.19 19.11 14.63
C GLY A 151 7.27 17.92 14.74
N GLY A 152 6.08 18.17 15.29
CA GLY A 152 5.00 17.19 15.38
C GLY A 152 4.47 16.71 14.03
N SER A 153 4.94 17.27 12.90
CA SER A 153 4.66 16.79 11.54
C SER A 153 5.67 15.77 11.03
N SER A 154 6.81 15.60 11.72
CA SER A 154 7.77 14.53 11.46
C SER A 154 7.19 13.20 11.96
N VAL A 155 7.03 12.24 11.06
CA VAL A 155 6.47 10.91 11.36
C VAL A 155 7.59 9.88 11.35
N GLY A 156 7.77 9.14 12.43
CA GLY A 156 8.71 8.00 12.51
C GLY A 156 7.97 6.66 12.38
N ASN A 157 8.69 5.54 12.26
CA ASN A 157 8.12 4.20 12.09
C ASN A 157 7.09 4.12 10.93
N ILE A 158 7.39 4.78 9.83
CA ILE A 158 6.50 4.81 8.68
C ILE A 158 6.38 3.40 8.11
N ALA A 159 5.14 2.95 7.94
CA ALA A 159 4.79 1.66 7.36
C ALA A 159 3.97 1.82 6.08
N LYS A 160 3.28 2.96 5.91
CA LYS A 160 2.39 3.19 4.78
C LYS A 160 2.38 4.66 4.35
N ILE A 161 2.28 4.87 3.02
CA ILE A 161 2.01 6.17 2.39
C ILE A 161 0.83 5.99 1.44
N GLU A 162 -0.16 6.89 1.54
CA GLU A 162 -1.41 6.80 0.77
C GLU A 162 -1.74 8.12 0.09
N ILE A 163 -2.37 8.00 -1.09
CA ILE A 163 -3.06 9.10 -1.78
C ILE A 163 -4.54 8.72 -1.84
N PRO A 164 -5.34 9.08 -0.81
CA PRO A 164 -6.72 8.57 -0.68
C PRO A 164 -7.62 8.94 -1.86
N GLU A 165 -7.43 10.11 -2.44
CA GLU A 165 -8.25 10.61 -3.55
C GLU A 165 -8.01 9.87 -4.87
N LEU A 166 -6.86 9.21 -5.01
CA LEU A 166 -6.53 8.40 -6.19
C LEU A 166 -6.87 6.92 -6.01
N GLN A 167 -7.15 6.50 -4.79
CA GLN A 167 -7.58 5.12 -4.58
C GLN A 167 -8.91 4.92 -5.30
N THR A 168 -8.87 4.09 -6.34
CA THR A 168 -10.12 3.57 -6.90
C THR A 168 -10.84 2.88 -5.74
N PRO A 169 -12.10 3.25 -5.41
CA PRO A 169 -12.86 2.53 -4.41
C PRO A 169 -12.71 1.05 -4.70
N ALA A 170 -12.27 0.27 -3.71
CA ALA A 170 -12.09 -1.18 -3.89
C ALA A 170 -13.30 -1.67 -4.69
N ALA A 171 -13.05 -2.22 -5.87
CA ALA A 171 -14.13 -2.67 -6.74
C ALA A 171 -15.06 -3.47 -5.85
N ALA A 172 -16.33 -3.05 -5.79
CA ALA A 172 -17.32 -3.79 -5.01
C ALA A 172 -17.10 -5.27 -5.35
N PRO A 173 -16.94 -6.17 -4.37
CA PRO A 173 -16.51 -7.54 -4.58
C PRO A 173 -17.20 -8.05 -5.83
N GLU A 174 -16.41 -8.53 -6.81
CA GLU A 174 -16.93 -8.83 -8.15
C GLU A 174 -18.21 -9.63 -7.98
N SER A 175 -19.32 -9.04 -8.40
CA SER A 175 -20.62 -9.68 -8.27
C SER A 175 -20.58 -10.95 -9.12
N TRP A 176 -20.64 -12.10 -8.47
CA TRP A 176 -20.71 -13.36 -9.20
C TRP A 176 -22.12 -13.56 -9.80
N ASN A 177 -22.17 -14.30 -10.87
CA ASN A 177 -23.40 -14.72 -11.50
C ASN A 177 -23.46 -16.26 -11.52
N LEU A 178 -24.59 -16.80 -11.08
CA LEU A 178 -24.87 -18.23 -11.19
C LEU A 178 -25.68 -18.49 -12.48
N THR A 179 -25.07 -19.19 -13.42
CA THR A 179 -25.77 -19.60 -14.63
C THR A 179 -26.43 -20.97 -14.43
N LEU A 180 -27.75 -21.02 -14.55
CA LEU A 180 -28.54 -22.23 -14.51
C LEU A 180 -28.82 -22.68 -15.94
N ASN A 181 -28.40 -23.89 -16.28
CA ASN A 181 -28.66 -24.52 -17.61
C ASN A 181 -29.56 -25.74 -17.44
N GLY A 182 -30.75 -25.69 -18.03
CA GLY A 182 -31.70 -26.78 -18.00
C GLY A 182 -32.67 -26.66 -19.14
N LYS A 183 -33.92 -27.03 -18.88
CA LYS A 183 -35.02 -26.87 -19.84
C LYS A 183 -35.33 -25.39 -20.11
N ILE A 184 -35.01 -24.53 -19.17
CA ILE A 184 -34.95 -23.08 -19.25
C ILE A 184 -33.57 -22.69 -18.74
N SER A 185 -32.93 -21.76 -19.42
CA SER A 185 -31.65 -21.20 -18.96
C SER A 185 -31.90 -19.86 -18.30
N ASP A 186 -31.27 -19.63 -17.14
CA ASP A 186 -31.39 -18.39 -16.38
C ASP A 186 -30.03 -18.00 -15.77
N VAL A 187 -29.87 -16.73 -15.45
CA VAL A 187 -28.68 -16.18 -14.78
C VAL A 187 -29.13 -15.43 -13.55
N ILE A 188 -28.78 -15.94 -12.39
CA ILE A 188 -29.08 -15.33 -11.10
C ILE A 188 -27.88 -14.50 -10.67
N ALA A 189 -28.05 -13.19 -10.50
CA ALA A 189 -27.04 -12.32 -9.96
C ALA A 189 -26.86 -12.55 -8.45
N GLN A 190 -25.65 -12.27 -7.91
CA GLN A 190 -25.38 -12.40 -6.48
C GLN A 190 -26.42 -11.69 -5.63
N ALA A 191 -26.76 -10.43 -5.95
CA ALA A 191 -27.74 -9.65 -5.20
C ALA A 191 -29.14 -10.29 -5.20
N GLU A 192 -29.54 -10.93 -6.28
CA GLU A 192 -30.80 -11.66 -6.39
C GLU A 192 -30.79 -12.95 -5.57
N PHE A 193 -29.67 -13.66 -5.59
CA PHE A 193 -29.46 -14.85 -4.77
C PHE A 193 -29.52 -14.51 -3.28
N GLU A 194 -28.78 -13.49 -2.85
CA GLU A 194 -28.76 -13.05 -1.45
C GLU A 194 -30.11 -12.49 -0.99
N ALA A 195 -30.84 -11.80 -1.85
CA ALA A 195 -32.21 -11.37 -1.55
C ALA A 195 -33.16 -12.55 -1.34
N GLY A 196 -32.98 -13.64 -2.08
CA GLY A 196 -33.70 -14.90 -1.86
C GLY A 196 -33.41 -15.51 -0.49
N LEU A 197 -32.15 -15.50 -0.05
CA LEU A 197 -31.72 -15.98 1.27
C LEU A 197 -32.31 -15.15 2.42
N ALA A 198 -32.51 -13.84 2.21
CA ALA A 198 -33.04 -12.93 3.22
C ALA A 198 -34.58 -13.02 3.39
N CYS A 199 -35.29 -13.78 2.56
CA CYS A 199 -36.74 -13.92 2.64
C CYS A 199 -37.18 -14.79 3.84
N PRO A 200 -37.77 -14.22 4.90
CA PRO A 200 -38.22 -15.01 6.04
C PRO A 200 -39.32 -16.00 5.64
N ASN A 201 -39.21 -17.23 6.09
CA ASN A 201 -40.17 -18.31 5.79
C ASN A 201 -40.31 -18.67 4.30
N SER A 202 -39.36 -18.30 3.46
CA SER A 202 -39.28 -18.76 2.10
C SER A 202 -38.60 -20.13 2.06
N GLY A 203 -38.97 -20.98 1.11
CA GLY A 203 -38.26 -22.23 0.85
C GLY A 203 -36.96 -22.03 0.04
N HIS A 204 -36.44 -20.80 -0.01
CA HIS A 204 -35.31 -20.43 -0.83
C HIS A 204 -33.96 -20.78 -0.21
N TRP A 205 -33.92 -20.95 1.10
CA TRP A 205 -32.72 -21.28 1.84
C TRP A 205 -32.90 -22.58 2.62
N VAL A 206 -31.94 -23.46 2.55
CA VAL A 206 -31.93 -24.73 3.29
C VAL A 206 -30.52 -24.96 3.84
N GLU A 207 -30.43 -25.16 5.15
CA GLU A 207 -29.21 -25.67 5.76
C GLU A 207 -29.00 -27.12 5.38
N TRP A 208 -27.81 -27.46 4.99
CA TRP A 208 -27.39 -28.82 4.77
C TRP A 208 -26.21 -29.15 5.64
N THR A 209 -26.30 -30.27 6.32
CA THR A 209 -25.24 -30.75 7.20
C THR A 209 -24.61 -31.99 6.55
N ASP A 210 -23.30 -31.98 6.38
CA ASP A 210 -22.58 -33.13 5.85
C ASP A 210 -22.53 -34.30 6.85
N ALA A 211 -21.96 -35.42 6.43
CA ALA A 211 -21.84 -36.63 7.28
C ALA A 211 -20.95 -36.42 8.53
N GLU A 212 -20.17 -35.36 8.54
CA GLU A 212 -19.26 -34.95 9.64
C GLU A 212 -19.88 -33.86 10.53
N SER A 213 -21.15 -33.52 10.29
CA SER A 213 -21.91 -32.48 11.04
C SER A 213 -21.42 -31.04 10.82
N ASN A 214 -20.75 -30.75 9.71
CA ASN A 214 -20.45 -29.37 9.31
C ASN A 214 -21.68 -28.75 8.61
N VAL A 215 -22.01 -27.50 8.97
CA VAL A 215 -23.13 -26.70 8.43
C VAL A 215 -22.64 -25.72 7.40
#